data_6e17254365f22f6604be60329b908edf
#
_entry.id   6e17254365f22f6604be60329b908edf
#
_cell.length_a   1.000
_cell.length_b   1.000
_cell.length_c   1.000
_cell.angle_alpha   90.00
_cell.angle_beta   90.00
_cell.angle_gamma   90.00
#
_symmetry.space_group_name_H-M   'P 1'
#
loop_
_entity.id
_entity.type
_entity.pdbx_description
1 polymer ?
#
loop_
_entity_poly.entity_id
_entity_poly.type
_entity_poly.pdbx_seq_one_letter_code
_entity_poly.pdbx_strand_id
1 'polypeptide(L)'
;MGEQVIVLTDLTKQYGNFTAVDHIRLNIRKGEIFGLLGPNGAGKSTTILMMLGLTEPTSGTVEICGINSTTHPIEVKRRIGYLPEDVGFYDDMTGPENLIYTARLNGISDKEAKTKALELMKRVGLEDQLAKKTGKYSRGMRQRLGLADVLIKNPEIIILDEPTSGIDPAGVQEFIELLR
;
A
#
# COMPACT_ATOMS: atom_id res chain seq x y z
N MET A 1 -25.62 9.37 -3.46
CA MET A 1 -24.25 9.79 -3.05
C MET A 1 -23.45 8.52 -2.90
N GLY A 2 -22.19 8.45 -3.45
CA GLY A 2 -21.35 7.23 -3.33
C GLY A 2 -20.88 7.00 -1.89
N GLU A 3 -20.66 5.74 -1.52
CA GLU A 3 -20.10 5.31 -0.23
C GLU A 3 -18.70 5.93 -0.02
N GLN A 4 -18.49 6.63 1.10
CA GLN A 4 -17.19 7.19 1.48
C GLN A 4 -16.36 6.07 2.12
N VAL A 5 -15.15 5.85 1.63
CA VAL A 5 -14.25 4.80 2.13
C VAL A 5 -13.06 5.37 2.91
N ILE A 6 -12.69 6.63 2.70
CA ILE A 6 -11.70 7.36 3.51
C ILE A 6 -12.30 8.72 3.88
N VAL A 7 -12.29 9.04 5.17
CA VAL A 7 -12.75 10.32 5.71
C VAL A 7 -11.70 10.86 6.67
N LEU A 8 -11.15 12.03 6.38
CA LEU A 8 -10.26 12.79 7.25
C LEU A 8 -11.01 14.03 7.74
N THR A 9 -11.05 14.23 9.06
CA THR A 9 -11.74 15.38 9.66
C THR A 9 -10.77 16.16 10.53
N ASP A 10 -10.42 17.39 10.10
CA ASP A 10 -9.52 18.32 10.79
C ASP A 10 -8.20 17.65 11.23
N LEU A 11 -7.70 16.75 10.41
CA LEU A 11 -6.55 15.91 10.73
C LEU A 11 -5.28 16.74 10.88
N THR A 12 -4.69 16.69 12.07
CA THR A 12 -3.47 17.44 12.41
C THR A 12 -2.43 16.53 13.02
N LYS A 13 -1.17 16.72 12.62
CA LYS A 13 -0.02 16.07 13.24
C LYS A 13 1.08 17.07 13.53
N GLN A 14 1.49 17.12 14.78
CA GLN A 14 2.60 17.94 15.27
C GLN A 14 3.70 17.07 15.88
N TYR A 15 4.94 17.44 15.63
CA TYR A 15 6.13 16.87 16.25
C TYR A 15 6.88 18.03 16.95
N GLY A 16 6.71 18.15 18.26
CA GLY A 16 7.20 19.31 19.00
C GLY A 16 6.60 20.60 18.44
N ASN A 17 7.46 21.50 17.95
CA ASN A 17 7.05 22.78 17.36
C ASN A 17 6.80 22.71 15.84
N PHE A 18 7.00 21.54 15.22
CA PHE A 18 6.80 21.37 13.77
C PHE A 18 5.43 20.76 13.47
N THR A 19 4.62 21.44 12.68
CA THR A 19 3.34 20.93 12.20
C THR A 19 3.55 20.25 10.85
N ALA A 20 3.51 18.91 10.84
CA ALA A 20 3.68 18.10 9.64
C ALA A 20 2.41 17.99 8.80
N VAL A 21 1.24 18.00 9.44
CA VAL A 21 -0.08 17.98 8.82
C VAL A 21 -0.96 18.95 9.58
N ASP A 22 -1.64 19.86 8.86
CA ASP A 22 -2.41 20.96 9.46
C ASP A 22 -3.87 20.95 8.98
N HIS A 23 -4.79 20.54 9.85
CA HIS A 23 -6.26 20.58 9.71
C HIS A 23 -6.79 20.05 8.36
N ILE A 24 -6.21 18.93 7.83
CA ILE A 24 -6.64 18.37 6.55
C ILE A 24 -8.05 17.78 6.68
N ARG A 25 -8.90 18.13 5.70
CA ARG A 25 -10.20 17.52 5.47
C ARG A 25 -10.20 16.87 4.09
N LEU A 26 -10.53 15.57 4.02
CA LEU A 26 -10.55 14.80 2.79
C LEU A 26 -11.63 13.73 2.85
N ASN A 27 -12.34 13.55 1.75
CA ASN A 27 -13.30 12.47 1.58
C ASN A 27 -13.02 11.76 0.26
N ILE A 28 -12.77 10.45 0.30
CA ILE A 28 -12.57 9.62 -0.88
C ILE A 28 -13.70 8.58 -0.94
N ARG A 29 -14.27 8.41 -2.14
CA ARG A 29 -15.39 7.49 -2.37
C ARG A 29 -14.89 6.15 -2.91
N LYS A 30 -15.68 5.13 -2.72
CA LYS A 30 -15.44 3.80 -3.29
C LYS A 30 -15.34 3.87 -4.82
N GLY A 31 -14.27 3.23 -5.36
CA GLY A 31 -13.98 3.24 -6.80
C GLY A 31 -13.32 4.51 -7.32
N GLU A 32 -12.99 5.46 -6.46
CA GLU A 32 -12.27 6.68 -6.82
C GLU A 32 -10.76 6.42 -6.86
N ILE A 33 -10.08 6.96 -7.88
CA ILE A 33 -8.62 7.05 -7.94
C ILE A 33 -8.24 8.46 -7.51
N PHE A 34 -7.55 8.57 -6.39
CA PHE A 34 -7.18 9.84 -5.78
C PHE A 34 -5.66 10.02 -5.73
N GLY A 35 -5.15 11.16 -6.19
CA GLY A 35 -3.73 11.53 -6.12
C GLY A 35 -3.45 12.55 -5.03
N LEU A 36 -2.65 12.17 -4.03
CA LEU A 36 -2.14 13.07 -3.01
C LEU A 36 -0.82 13.68 -3.49
N LEU A 37 -0.86 14.91 -3.98
CA LEU A 37 0.28 15.60 -4.58
C LEU A 37 0.83 16.68 -3.64
N GLY A 38 2.13 16.90 -3.70
CA GLY A 38 2.82 17.94 -2.93
C GLY A 38 4.33 17.73 -2.91
N PRO A 39 5.12 18.77 -2.54
CA PRO A 39 6.57 18.67 -2.43
C PRO A 39 6.99 17.72 -1.32
N ASN A 40 8.30 17.37 -1.27
CA ASN A 40 8.86 16.62 -0.17
C ASN A 40 8.69 17.41 1.14
N GLY A 41 8.31 16.72 2.21
CA GLY A 41 8.00 17.36 3.49
C GLY A 41 6.58 17.94 3.62
N ALA A 42 5.73 17.86 2.58
CA ALA A 42 4.33 18.34 2.64
C ALA A 42 3.39 17.49 3.51
N GLY A 43 3.88 16.51 4.25
CA GLY A 43 3.08 15.67 5.13
C GLY A 43 2.36 14.50 4.46
N LYS A 44 2.65 14.19 3.17
CA LYS A 44 2.00 13.08 2.44
C LYS A 44 2.14 11.74 3.16
N SER A 45 3.36 11.28 3.39
CA SER A 45 3.63 10.00 4.08
C SER A 45 3.12 10.01 5.53
N THR A 46 3.20 11.16 6.24
CA THR A 46 2.62 11.29 7.58
C THR A 46 1.10 11.09 7.56
N THR A 47 0.42 11.65 6.56
CA THR A 47 -1.03 11.46 6.37
C THR A 47 -1.35 10.00 6.10
N ILE A 48 -0.59 9.35 5.21
CA ILE A 48 -0.73 7.91 4.92
C ILE A 48 -0.51 7.07 6.19
N LEU A 49 0.52 7.35 6.98
CA LEU A 49 0.78 6.62 8.23
C LEU A 49 -0.36 6.77 9.25
N MET A 50 -1.01 7.94 9.32
CA MET A 50 -2.20 8.14 10.16
C MET A 50 -3.41 7.38 9.60
N MET A 51 -3.61 7.32 8.28
CA MET A 51 -4.65 6.50 7.66
C MET A 51 -4.48 5.00 8.01
N LEU A 52 -3.23 4.52 8.05
CA LEU A 52 -2.90 3.13 8.40
C LEU A 52 -2.94 2.83 9.90
N GLY A 53 -3.17 3.84 10.76
CA GLY A 53 -3.07 3.70 12.21
C GLY A 53 -1.65 3.29 12.67
N LEU A 54 -0.62 3.71 11.94
CA LEU A 54 0.80 3.54 12.28
C LEU A 54 1.34 4.75 13.06
N THR A 55 0.66 5.88 12.97
CA THR A 55 0.95 7.11 13.71
C THR A 55 -0.37 7.70 14.17
N GLU A 56 -0.46 8.10 15.44
CA GLU A 56 -1.63 8.75 15.99
C GLU A 56 -1.65 10.24 15.60
N PRO A 57 -2.79 10.81 15.19
CA PRO A 57 -2.94 12.25 14.99
C PRO A 57 -2.78 13.01 16.33
N THR A 58 -2.35 14.26 16.27
CA THR A 58 -2.35 15.17 17.41
C THR A 58 -3.77 15.64 17.71
N SER A 59 -4.58 15.87 16.64
CA SER A 59 -6.02 16.16 16.72
C SER A 59 -6.70 15.76 15.41
N GLY A 60 -8.03 15.78 15.42
CA GLY A 60 -8.83 15.32 14.30
C GLY A 60 -8.98 13.80 14.25
N THR A 61 -9.61 13.29 13.21
CA THR A 61 -9.90 11.84 13.06
C THR A 61 -9.64 11.34 11.65
N VAL A 62 -9.36 10.05 11.57
CA VAL A 62 -9.28 9.28 10.32
C VAL A 62 -10.25 8.11 10.41
N GLU A 63 -11.14 7.99 9.45
CA GLU A 63 -12.03 6.85 9.30
C GLU A 63 -11.80 6.15 7.96
N ILE A 64 -11.65 4.84 8.00
CA ILE A 64 -11.47 3.95 6.86
C ILE A 64 -12.65 2.97 6.83
N CYS A 65 -13.48 3.04 5.80
CA CYS A 65 -14.72 2.25 5.72
C CYS A 65 -15.57 2.37 7.00
N GLY A 66 -15.66 3.58 7.59
CA GLY A 66 -16.38 3.84 8.84
C GLY A 66 -15.68 3.39 10.12
N ILE A 67 -14.43 2.90 10.03
CA ILE A 67 -13.63 2.43 11.16
C ILE A 67 -12.57 3.47 11.50
N ASN A 68 -12.52 3.92 12.74
CA ASN A 68 -11.50 4.88 13.19
C ASN A 68 -10.12 4.20 13.27
N SER A 69 -9.14 4.75 12.55
CA SER A 69 -7.80 4.16 12.39
C SER A 69 -6.97 4.20 13.68
N THR A 70 -7.23 5.14 14.58
CA THR A 70 -6.50 5.26 15.85
C THR A 70 -6.96 4.21 16.86
N THR A 71 -8.28 3.99 16.95
CA THR A 71 -8.85 3.08 17.94
C THR A 71 -8.91 1.62 17.47
N HIS A 72 -8.98 1.39 16.15
CA HIS A 72 -9.10 0.06 15.55
C HIS A 72 -8.07 -0.18 14.42
N PRO A 73 -6.76 0.03 14.67
CA PRO A 73 -5.75 -0.01 13.61
C PRO A 73 -5.62 -1.38 12.93
N ILE A 74 -5.89 -2.46 13.65
CA ILE A 74 -5.79 -3.82 13.08
C ILE A 74 -6.91 -4.07 12.06
N GLU A 75 -8.14 -3.62 12.36
CA GLU A 75 -9.27 -3.76 11.44
C GLU A 75 -9.06 -2.93 10.18
N VAL A 76 -8.57 -1.71 10.33
CA VAL A 76 -8.20 -0.83 9.21
C VAL A 76 -7.13 -1.49 8.33
N LYS A 77 -6.05 -2.03 8.91
CA LYS A 77 -4.97 -2.69 8.15
C LYS A 77 -5.43 -3.92 7.39
N ARG A 78 -6.47 -4.60 7.83
CA ARG A 78 -7.07 -5.72 7.09
C ARG A 78 -7.76 -5.28 5.81
N ARG A 79 -8.28 -4.05 5.75
CA ARG A 79 -8.98 -3.48 4.59
C ARG A 79 -8.08 -2.77 3.60
N ILE A 80 -6.90 -2.31 4.06
CA ILE A 80 -5.96 -1.55 3.23
C ILE A 80 -4.81 -2.44 2.77
N GLY A 81 -4.49 -2.40 1.49
CA GLY A 81 -3.20 -2.79 0.94
C GLY A 81 -2.30 -1.56 0.85
N TYR A 82 -1.10 -1.62 1.42
CA TYR A 82 -0.15 -0.51 1.41
C TYR A 82 1.15 -0.91 0.73
N LEU A 83 1.53 -0.15 -0.28
CA LEU A 83 2.82 -0.24 -0.95
C LEU A 83 3.67 0.96 -0.53
N PRO A 84 4.68 0.78 0.32
CA PRO A 84 5.60 1.86 0.68
C PRO A 84 6.57 2.17 -0.46
N GLU A 85 7.24 3.33 -0.39
CA GLU A 85 8.29 3.71 -1.35
C GLU A 85 9.40 2.65 -1.44
N ASP A 86 9.89 2.17 -0.28
CA ASP A 86 10.87 1.10 -0.19
C ASP A 86 10.21 -0.22 0.22
N VAL A 87 10.12 -1.15 -0.73
CA VAL A 87 9.51 -2.46 -0.50
C VAL A 87 10.56 -3.44 0.00
N GLY A 88 10.41 -3.88 1.26
CA GLY A 88 11.23 -4.91 1.88
C GLY A 88 10.73 -6.31 1.57
N PHE A 89 11.59 -7.15 0.98
CA PHE A 89 11.35 -8.59 0.80
C PHE A 89 12.48 -9.38 1.45
N TYR A 90 12.23 -10.65 1.73
CA TYR A 90 13.26 -11.59 2.14
C TYR A 90 14.11 -11.96 0.92
N ASP A 91 15.28 -11.37 0.83
CA ASP A 91 16.18 -11.43 -0.33
C ASP A 91 16.59 -12.86 -0.74
N ASP A 92 16.64 -13.78 0.22
CA ASP A 92 16.96 -15.20 0.00
C ASP A 92 15.75 -16.03 -0.47
N MET A 93 14.55 -15.46 -0.49
CA MET A 93 13.33 -16.08 -0.98
C MET A 93 13.04 -15.65 -2.42
N THR A 94 12.32 -16.49 -3.16
CA THR A 94 11.77 -16.14 -4.48
C THR A 94 10.55 -15.23 -4.34
N GLY A 95 10.10 -14.63 -5.45
CA GLY A 95 8.86 -13.83 -5.47
C GLY A 95 7.65 -14.62 -4.94
N PRO A 96 7.34 -15.82 -5.47
CA PRO A 96 6.25 -16.64 -4.96
C PRO A 96 6.36 -16.99 -3.47
N GLU A 97 7.57 -17.29 -2.96
CA GLU A 97 7.78 -17.61 -1.54
C GLU A 97 7.47 -16.42 -0.64
N ASN A 98 7.89 -15.20 -1.02
CA ASN A 98 7.54 -13.96 -0.31
C ASN A 98 6.00 -13.75 -0.28
N LEU A 99 5.33 -13.89 -1.43
CA LEU A 99 3.86 -13.75 -1.51
C LEU A 99 3.13 -14.80 -0.67
N ILE A 100 3.56 -16.05 -0.69
CA ILE A 100 2.99 -17.12 0.14
C ILE A 100 3.20 -16.82 1.62
N TYR A 101 4.36 -16.30 2.00
CA TYR A 101 4.63 -15.92 3.38
C TYR A 101 3.66 -14.83 3.86
N THR A 102 3.49 -13.74 3.09
CA THR A 102 2.53 -12.68 3.40
C THR A 102 1.09 -13.20 3.44
N ALA A 103 0.70 -14.08 2.50
CA ALA A 103 -0.62 -14.69 2.48
C ALA A 103 -0.91 -15.47 3.78
N ARG A 104 0.05 -16.28 4.25
CA ARG A 104 -0.05 -17.03 5.51
C ARG A 104 -0.22 -16.12 6.72
N LEU A 105 0.54 -15.02 6.78
CA LEU A 105 0.40 -14.03 7.86
C LEU A 105 -1.00 -13.39 7.88
N ASN A 106 -1.67 -13.34 6.73
CA ASN A 106 -3.07 -12.87 6.61
C ASN A 106 -4.11 -14.00 6.76
N GLY A 107 -3.70 -15.20 7.18
CA GLY A 107 -4.61 -16.31 7.45
C GLY A 107 -5.10 -17.07 6.22
N ILE A 108 -4.48 -16.85 5.06
CA ILE A 108 -4.81 -17.57 3.82
C ILE A 108 -4.19 -18.97 3.87
N SER A 109 -4.96 -19.99 3.48
CA SER A 109 -4.48 -21.38 3.50
C SER A 109 -3.32 -21.60 2.50
N ASP A 110 -2.45 -22.58 2.79
CA ASP A 110 -1.30 -22.88 1.95
C ASP A 110 -1.65 -23.17 0.48
N LYS A 111 -2.74 -23.88 0.27
CA LYS A 111 -3.21 -24.22 -1.08
C LYS A 111 -3.64 -22.97 -1.83
N GLU A 112 -4.43 -22.11 -1.19
CA GLU A 112 -4.92 -20.86 -1.76
C GLU A 112 -3.77 -19.86 -1.96
N ALA A 113 -2.85 -19.75 -0.98
CA ALA A 113 -1.68 -18.86 -1.06
C ALA A 113 -0.80 -19.19 -2.26
N LYS A 114 -0.52 -20.48 -2.53
CA LYS A 114 0.25 -20.93 -3.70
C LYS A 114 -0.44 -20.54 -5.01
N THR A 115 -1.73 -20.79 -5.13
CA THR A 115 -2.50 -20.45 -6.34
C THR A 115 -2.48 -18.95 -6.58
N LYS A 116 -2.85 -18.16 -5.57
CA LYS A 116 -2.86 -16.69 -5.65
C LYS A 116 -1.48 -16.11 -5.96
N ALA A 117 -0.42 -16.64 -5.34
CA ALA A 117 0.93 -16.17 -5.60
C ALA A 117 1.31 -16.31 -7.08
N LEU A 118 1.05 -17.47 -7.70
CA LEU A 118 1.35 -17.69 -9.11
C LEU A 118 0.50 -16.83 -10.04
N GLU A 119 -0.79 -16.67 -9.75
CA GLU A 119 -1.70 -15.79 -10.49
C GLU A 119 -1.24 -14.33 -10.42
N LEU A 120 -0.85 -13.86 -9.24
CA LEU A 120 -0.37 -12.49 -9.05
C LEU A 120 0.98 -12.26 -9.70
N MET A 121 1.91 -13.22 -9.63
CA MET A 121 3.20 -13.13 -10.36
C MET A 121 2.98 -12.96 -11.86
N LYS A 122 2.04 -13.70 -12.44
CA LYS A 122 1.65 -13.52 -13.84
C LYS A 122 1.01 -12.17 -14.10
N ARG A 123 0.07 -11.75 -13.23
CA ARG A 123 -0.64 -10.46 -13.37
C ARG A 123 0.31 -9.26 -13.37
N VAL A 124 1.40 -9.32 -12.58
CA VAL A 124 2.40 -8.23 -12.53
C VAL A 124 3.56 -8.42 -13.51
N GLY A 125 3.46 -9.37 -14.45
CA GLY A 125 4.48 -9.61 -15.50
C GLY A 125 5.80 -10.14 -14.95
N LEU A 126 5.76 -11.03 -13.95
CA LEU A 126 6.91 -11.68 -13.32
C LEU A 126 6.87 -13.21 -13.44
N GLU A 127 6.06 -13.76 -14.36
CA GLU A 127 5.91 -15.21 -14.58
C GLU A 127 7.20 -15.91 -14.98
N ASP A 128 8.11 -15.22 -15.67
CA ASP A 128 9.42 -15.76 -16.08
C ASP A 128 10.48 -15.70 -14.97
N GLN A 129 10.13 -15.14 -13.79
CA GLN A 129 11.06 -14.89 -12.69
C GLN A 129 10.74 -15.72 -11.44
N LEU A 130 9.92 -16.76 -11.55
CA LEU A 130 9.41 -17.55 -10.42
C LEU A 130 10.52 -18.21 -9.58
N ALA A 131 11.62 -18.63 -10.21
CA ALA A 131 12.75 -19.28 -9.55
C ALA A 131 13.84 -18.30 -9.08
N LYS A 132 13.74 -17.02 -9.45
CA LYS A 132 14.77 -16.02 -9.13
C LYS A 132 14.55 -15.46 -7.74
N LYS A 133 15.60 -15.41 -6.92
CA LYS A 133 15.58 -14.80 -5.59
C LYS A 133 15.36 -13.30 -5.68
N THR A 134 14.56 -12.73 -4.77
CA THR A 134 14.19 -11.31 -4.78
C THR A 134 15.37 -10.38 -4.54
N GLY A 135 16.44 -10.82 -3.89
CA GLY A 135 17.69 -10.09 -3.78
C GLY A 135 18.36 -9.77 -5.13
N LYS A 136 17.97 -10.49 -6.21
CA LYS A 136 18.45 -10.25 -7.58
C LYS A 136 17.44 -9.50 -8.46
N TYR A 137 16.33 -9.02 -7.89
CA TYR A 137 15.32 -8.24 -8.61
C TYR A 137 15.81 -6.82 -8.86
N SER A 138 15.47 -6.25 -10.02
CA SER A 138 15.59 -4.81 -10.25
C SER A 138 14.57 -4.05 -9.38
N ARG A 139 14.75 -2.72 -9.24
CA ARG A 139 13.80 -1.89 -8.51
C ARG A 139 12.38 -2.02 -9.09
N GLY A 140 12.22 -1.95 -10.41
CA GLY A 140 10.93 -2.15 -11.07
C GLY A 140 10.32 -3.53 -10.82
N MET A 141 11.14 -4.60 -10.79
CA MET A 141 10.65 -5.94 -10.41
C MET A 141 10.21 -5.99 -8.95
N ARG A 142 10.93 -5.33 -8.02
CA ARG A 142 10.52 -5.24 -6.61
C ARG A 142 9.21 -4.47 -6.46
N GLN A 143 9.02 -3.37 -7.17
CA GLN A 143 7.77 -2.60 -7.15
C GLN A 143 6.59 -3.42 -7.70
N ARG A 144 6.78 -4.14 -8.80
CA ARG A 144 5.75 -5.06 -9.33
C ARG A 144 5.41 -6.19 -8.36
N LEU A 145 6.41 -6.78 -7.73
CA LEU A 145 6.18 -7.77 -6.67
C LEU A 145 5.47 -7.15 -5.46
N GLY A 146 5.81 -5.91 -5.08
CA GLY A 146 5.14 -5.17 -4.02
C GLY A 146 3.66 -4.94 -4.31
N LEU A 147 3.30 -4.64 -5.56
CA LEU A 147 1.91 -4.56 -5.97
C LEU A 147 1.20 -5.93 -5.84
N ALA A 148 1.86 -7.02 -6.23
CA ALA A 148 1.33 -8.38 -6.03
C ALA A 148 1.11 -8.69 -4.54
N ASP A 149 2.05 -8.29 -3.68
CA ASP A 149 1.97 -8.48 -2.22
C ASP A 149 0.80 -7.67 -1.60
N VAL A 150 0.59 -6.45 -2.06
CA VAL A 150 -0.59 -5.64 -1.69
C VAL A 150 -1.90 -6.34 -2.06
N LEU A 151 -1.96 -6.95 -3.25
CA LEU A 151 -3.16 -7.59 -3.77
C LEU A 151 -3.45 -8.97 -3.16
N ILE A 152 -2.47 -9.63 -2.53
CA ILE A 152 -2.60 -11.02 -2.07
C ILE A 152 -3.77 -11.24 -1.11
N LYS A 153 -4.08 -10.26 -0.27
CA LYS A 153 -5.17 -10.30 0.71
C LYS A 153 -6.49 -9.73 0.19
N ASN A 154 -6.57 -9.33 -1.09
CA ASN A 154 -7.74 -8.73 -1.73
C ASN A 154 -8.29 -7.50 -0.95
N PRO A 155 -7.50 -6.44 -0.78
CA PRO A 155 -7.89 -5.28 0.02
C PRO A 155 -9.04 -4.48 -0.63
N GLU A 156 -9.83 -3.77 0.19
CA GLU A 156 -10.86 -2.84 -0.26
C GLU A 156 -10.27 -1.52 -0.77
N ILE A 157 -9.13 -1.12 -0.22
CA ILE A 157 -8.43 0.13 -0.52
C ILE A 157 -6.96 -0.19 -0.77
N ILE A 158 -6.37 0.43 -1.80
CA ILE A 158 -4.95 0.35 -2.08
C ILE A 158 -4.35 1.75 -1.91
N ILE A 159 -3.31 1.85 -1.08
CA ILE A 159 -2.51 3.06 -0.89
C ILE A 159 -1.11 2.78 -1.43
N LEU A 160 -0.64 3.63 -2.35
CA LEU A 160 0.67 3.54 -2.95
C LEU A 160 1.46 4.81 -2.59
N ASP A 161 2.61 4.67 -1.94
CA ASP A 161 3.49 5.78 -1.58
C ASP A 161 4.68 5.81 -2.53
N GLU A 162 4.77 6.84 -3.38
CA GLU A 162 5.82 7.05 -4.40
C GLU A 162 6.08 5.79 -5.28
N PRO A 163 5.04 5.09 -5.81
CA PRO A 163 5.19 3.74 -6.38
C PRO A 163 6.06 3.68 -7.65
N THR A 164 6.36 4.82 -8.26
CA THR A 164 7.18 4.94 -9.46
C THR A 164 8.58 5.50 -9.20
N SER A 165 8.91 5.80 -7.94
CA SER A 165 10.21 6.33 -7.54
C SER A 165 11.35 5.40 -7.95
N GLY A 166 12.32 5.93 -8.72
CA GLY A 166 13.52 5.19 -9.19
C GLY A 166 13.25 4.06 -10.19
N ILE A 167 12.09 4.08 -10.84
CA ILE A 167 11.80 3.25 -12.03
C ILE A 167 12.10 4.10 -13.27
N ASP A 168 12.63 3.49 -14.32
CA ASP A 168 12.82 4.16 -15.62
C ASP A 168 11.48 4.48 -16.29
N PRO A 169 11.45 5.45 -17.25
CA PRO A 169 10.19 5.90 -17.86
C PRO A 169 9.35 4.79 -18.51
N ALA A 170 9.97 3.76 -19.09
CA ALA A 170 9.25 2.66 -19.71
C ALA A 170 8.59 1.79 -18.62
N GLY A 171 9.33 1.48 -17.55
CA GLY A 171 8.82 0.74 -16.41
C GLY A 171 7.69 1.49 -15.66
N VAL A 172 7.73 2.82 -15.60
CA VAL A 172 6.64 3.64 -15.06
C VAL A 172 5.36 3.43 -15.85
N GLN A 173 5.45 3.46 -17.19
CA GLN A 173 4.29 3.26 -18.05
C GLN A 173 3.67 1.87 -17.85
N GLU A 174 4.50 0.82 -17.83
CA GLU A 174 4.07 -0.55 -17.54
C GLU A 174 3.40 -0.66 -16.15
N PHE A 175 3.97 -0.01 -15.12
CA PHE A 175 3.39 -0.02 -13.78
C PHE A 175 2.02 0.65 -13.72
N ILE A 176 1.84 1.80 -14.42
CA ILE A 176 0.55 2.49 -14.51
C ILE A 176 -0.50 1.62 -15.21
N GLU A 177 -0.11 0.85 -16.24
CA GLU A 177 -1.03 -0.07 -16.92
C GLU A 177 -1.50 -1.20 -16.01
N LEU A 178 -0.66 -1.68 -15.08
CA LEU A 178 -1.05 -2.68 -14.08
C LEU A 178 -2.08 -2.18 -13.05
N LEU A 179 -2.18 -0.86 -12.86
CA LEU A 179 -3.14 -0.25 -11.93
C LEU A 179 -4.54 -0.02 -12.54
N ARG A 180 -4.68 -0.16 -13.86
CA ARG A 180 -5.96 -0.03 -14.61
C ARG A 180 -6.68 -1.35 -14.70
#